data_b63fc484cb9a069a1e65af71f030107f
#
_entry.id   b63fc484cb9a069a1e65af71f030107f
#
_cell.length_a   1.000
_cell.length_b   1.000
_cell.length_c   1.000
_cell.angle_alpha   90.00
_cell.angle_beta   90.00
_cell.angle_gamma   90.00
#
_symmetry.space_group_name_H-M   'P 1'
#
loop_
_entity.id
_entity.type
_entity.pdbx_description
1 polymer ?
#
loop_
_entity_poly.entity_id
_entity_poly.type
_entity_poly.pdbx_seq_one_letter_code
_entity_poly.pdbx_strand_id
1 'polypeptide(L)'
;PGDTVEQGASYTSCLPAVKKDGKWFVKIGGKADLDSLHKLLLKDDALNVLLDADIDFSGEDVSGLLNGGASSFYGIFDGNGHSITNVKSKNYPYILMGNNYGTIKNVRLQNATVPSRNYSADFRSGILCSNNYGTIENCAVENAVIKTKKKTEYDDEMTIKLRVHSALAGGNYGTIKDSFAKDITFDGDGDTYPLSQSFTGSHIENTYYLSEKTEDKNAKTAQQFASGEVCSLLNHGVSDGSQYWYQNIDNDGEKDQAPVADSSHGTVYTGYQECVKSYSNEKLPESPTAHDTIYTAQGNVIKGICKKDSAHSVRMTVSGKDVVYDKTAHAVDIGIELSEEWGKIEVPYEIFYTRGETRTEDLTSPGTIKATVSVGTAKVEVVYTIKEAPTEKPVVTPTAKPTKTS
;
A
#
# COMPACT_ATOMS: atom_id res chain seq x y z
N PRO A 1 -7.13 11.92 38.49
CA PRO A 1 -6.35 12.92 39.14
C PRO A 1 -5.04 13.03 38.38
N GLY A 2 -4.84 14.17 37.69
CA GLY A 2 -3.60 14.42 36.97
C GLY A 2 -2.47 14.70 37.98
N ASP A 3 -1.45 13.88 37.96
CA ASP A 3 -0.26 14.18 38.76
C ASP A 3 0.50 15.31 38.04
N THR A 4 0.71 16.41 38.76
CA THR A 4 1.57 17.51 38.33
C THR A 4 3.02 17.10 38.53
N VAL A 5 3.91 17.35 37.54
CA VAL A 5 5.35 17.18 37.73
C VAL A 5 5.82 18.28 38.69
N GLU A 6 5.97 17.97 39.96
CA GLU A 6 6.59 18.88 40.94
C GLU A 6 8.10 18.77 40.93
N GLN A 7 8.80 19.88 40.73
CA GLN A 7 10.24 20.03 40.99
C GLN A 7 10.45 21.24 41.91
N GLY A 8 11.29 21.03 42.95
CA GLY A 8 11.60 21.93 44.07
C GLY A 8 11.65 23.46 43.82
N ALA A 9 11.49 24.17 44.79
CA ALA A 9 11.25 25.56 45.20
C ALA A 9 11.42 26.79 44.26
N SER A 10 11.46 26.65 42.93
CA SER A 10 11.28 27.82 42.03
C SER A 10 10.51 27.44 40.78
N TYR A 11 9.22 27.21 40.96
CA TYR A 11 8.31 26.85 39.86
C TYR A 11 7.79 28.08 39.17
N THR A 12 8.11 28.18 37.88
CA THR A 12 7.47 29.12 36.96
C THR A 12 6.76 28.43 35.81
N SER A 13 6.66 27.09 35.83
CA SER A 13 5.97 26.37 34.73
C SER A 13 5.60 24.95 35.13
N CYS A 14 4.31 24.71 35.37
CA CYS A 14 3.74 23.37 35.53
C CYS A 14 2.94 23.06 34.25
N LEU A 15 3.31 22.00 33.52
CA LEU A 15 2.46 21.40 32.51
C LEU A 15 1.77 20.16 33.08
N PRO A 16 0.48 19.91 32.72
CA PRO A 16 -0.20 18.68 33.09
C PRO A 16 0.59 17.47 32.58
N ALA A 17 0.58 16.37 33.33
CA ALA A 17 1.18 15.12 32.92
C ALA A 17 0.18 13.98 32.92
N VAL A 18 0.37 13.01 32.02
CA VAL A 18 -0.46 11.81 31.91
C VAL A 18 0.42 10.58 31.72
N LYS A 19 -0.01 9.42 32.22
CA LYS A 19 0.63 8.14 31.96
C LYS A 19 -0.11 7.45 30.81
N LYS A 20 0.62 7.18 29.71
CA LYS A 20 0.13 6.47 28.52
C LYS A 20 1.12 5.35 28.18
N ASP A 21 0.65 4.13 28.01
CA ASP A 21 1.48 2.95 27.68
C ASP A 21 2.68 2.74 28.63
N GLY A 22 2.44 2.98 29.93
CA GLY A 22 3.46 2.82 30.96
C GLY A 22 4.48 3.97 31.08
N LYS A 23 4.44 4.98 30.20
CA LYS A 23 5.36 6.14 30.18
C LYS A 23 4.63 7.42 30.60
N TRP A 24 5.36 8.33 31.26
CA TRP A 24 4.87 9.67 31.57
C TRP A 24 5.06 10.62 30.38
N PHE A 25 4.04 11.42 30.10
CA PHE A 25 4.06 12.48 29.09
C PHE A 25 3.63 13.79 29.73
N VAL A 26 4.32 14.88 29.43
CA VAL A 26 3.78 16.22 29.66
C VAL A 26 2.82 16.58 28.52
N LYS A 27 1.70 17.19 28.86
CA LYS A 27 0.66 17.58 27.92
C LYS A 27 0.85 19.01 27.48
N ILE A 28 0.67 19.27 26.17
CA ILE A 28 0.57 20.61 25.61
C ILE A 28 -0.75 20.72 24.83
N GLY A 29 -1.55 21.72 25.15
CA GLY A 29 -2.86 21.95 24.52
C GLY A 29 -2.93 23.28 23.74
N GLY A 30 -1.83 24.05 23.73
CA GLY A 30 -1.83 25.33 23.05
C GLY A 30 -0.49 26.05 23.06
N LYS A 31 -0.42 27.18 22.34
CA LYS A 31 0.78 28.02 22.25
C LYS A 31 1.29 28.52 23.60
N ALA A 32 0.38 28.76 24.54
CA ALA A 32 0.72 29.24 25.89
C ALA A 32 1.60 28.25 26.66
N ASP A 33 1.60 26.97 26.30
CA ASP A 33 2.35 25.92 26.96
C ASP A 33 3.82 25.87 26.51
N LEU A 34 4.15 26.47 25.36
CA LEU A 34 5.46 26.32 24.71
C LEU A 34 6.61 26.84 25.57
N ASP A 35 6.44 28.00 26.24
CA ASP A 35 7.49 28.55 27.11
C ASP A 35 7.80 27.61 28.28
N SER A 36 6.77 26.97 28.83
CA SER A 36 6.91 25.99 29.91
C SER A 36 7.56 24.71 29.39
N LEU A 37 7.12 24.21 28.23
CA LEU A 37 7.72 23.07 27.57
C LEU A 37 9.21 23.29 27.29
N HIS A 38 9.60 24.44 26.74
CA HIS A 38 10.99 24.76 26.44
C HIS A 38 11.87 24.77 27.71
N LYS A 39 11.37 25.30 28.81
CA LYS A 39 12.09 25.25 30.11
C LYS A 39 12.27 23.85 30.65
N LEU A 40 11.30 22.95 30.41
CA LEU A 40 11.42 21.53 30.77
C LEU A 40 12.43 20.81 29.87
N LEU A 41 12.36 21.00 28.54
CA LEU A 41 13.28 20.40 27.57
C LEU A 41 14.73 20.84 27.75
N LEU A 42 14.98 22.05 28.25
CA LEU A 42 16.33 22.49 28.65
C LEU A 42 16.93 21.66 29.79
N LYS A 43 16.08 21.01 30.61
CA LYS A 43 16.51 20.19 31.77
C LYS A 43 16.52 18.71 31.43
N ASP A 44 15.63 18.29 30.52
CA ASP A 44 15.47 16.90 30.12
C ASP A 44 15.07 16.84 28.63
N ASP A 45 16.01 16.58 27.75
CA ASP A 45 15.81 16.46 26.31
C ASP A 45 15.22 15.09 25.90
N ALA A 46 15.05 14.17 26.87
CA ALA A 46 14.37 12.89 26.73
C ALA A 46 12.92 12.92 27.27
N LEU A 47 12.41 14.10 27.63
CA LEU A 47 11.05 14.28 28.08
C LEU A 47 10.03 13.84 27.01
N ASN A 48 9.04 13.02 27.40
CA ASN A 48 7.95 12.68 26.51
C ASN A 48 6.88 13.77 26.50
N VAL A 49 6.40 14.11 25.33
CA VAL A 49 5.44 15.20 25.08
C VAL A 49 4.23 14.65 24.33
N LEU A 50 3.03 15.00 24.80
CA LEU A 50 1.75 14.62 24.21
C LEU A 50 0.97 15.87 23.81
N LEU A 51 0.45 15.91 22.56
CA LEU A 51 -0.58 16.87 22.20
C LEU A 51 -1.91 16.49 22.86
N ASP A 52 -2.57 17.47 23.47
CA ASP A 52 -3.86 17.32 24.16
C ASP A 52 -5.01 18.04 23.41
N ALA A 53 -4.66 18.83 22.40
CA ALA A 53 -5.58 19.53 21.52
C ALA A 53 -4.87 19.92 20.20
N ASP A 54 -5.67 20.28 19.20
CA ASP A 54 -5.17 20.92 17.99
C ASP A 54 -4.58 22.29 18.30
N ILE A 55 -3.45 22.62 17.68
CA ILE A 55 -2.77 23.90 17.88
C ILE A 55 -2.74 24.68 16.56
N ASP A 56 -3.50 25.75 16.47
CA ASP A 56 -3.43 26.71 15.36
C ASP A 56 -2.50 27.86 15.71
N PHE A 57 -1.41 28.00 14.97
CA PHE A 57 -0.46 29.10 15.12
C PHE A 57 -0.91 30.40 14.44
N SER A 58 -1.99 30.37 13.62
CA SER A 58 -2.51 31.54 12.89
C SER A 58 -1.45 32.29 12.08
N GLY A 59 -0.44 31.57 11.59
CA GLY A 59 0.68 32.11 10.83
C GLY A 59 1.81 32.72 11.68
N GLU A 60 1.76 32.54 13.00
CA GLU A 60 2.84 32.98 13.89
C GLU A 60 4.15 32.19 13.68
N ASP A 61 5.26 32.83 13.98
CA ASP A 61 6.58 32.25 13.87
C ASP A 61 6.95 31.42 15.11
N VAL A 62 7.50 30.24 14.91
CA VAL A 62 8.08 29.40 15.97
C VAL A 62 9.58 29.22 15.79
N SER A 63 10.29 29.02 16.89
CA SER A 63 11.74 28.75 16.89
C SER A 63 12.04 27.29 17.21
N GLY A 64 11.31 26.38 16.54
CA GLY A 64 11.34 24.93 16.83
C GLY A 64 10.45 24.57 18.04
N LEU A 65 9.38 23.85 17.80
CA LEU A 65 8.33 23.55 18.82
C LEU A 65 8.91 22.75 19.99
N LEU A 66 9.85 21.84 19.72
CA LEU A 66 10.52 20.99 20.72
C LEU A 66 11.98 21.41 20.94
N ASN A 67 12.34 22.63 20.54
CA ASN A 67 13.69 23.12 20.65
C ASN A 67 13.86 24.00 21.92
N GLY A 68 13.94 23.38 23.07
CA GLY A 68 14.17 24.07 24.35
C GLY A 68 15.57 24.67 24.53
N GLY A 69 16.35 24.87 23.43
CA GLY A 69 17.75 25.37 23.46
C GLY A 69 18.77 24.30 23.08
N ALA A 70 18.44 23.02 23.17
CA ALA A 70 19.18 21.92 22.55
C ALA A 70 18.61 21.66 21.16
N SER A 71 19.45 21.41 20.16
CA SER A 71 19.00 21.09 18.80
C SER A 71 18.54 19.64 18.64
N SER A 72 18.59 18.85 19.70
CA SER A 72 18.33 17.39 19.70
C SER A 72 17.20 17.02 20.66
N PHE A 73 16.43 16.01 20.29
CA PHE A 73 15.32 15.48 21.05
C PHE A 73 15.42 13.95 21.16
N TYR A 74 15.31 13.40 22.37
CA TYR A 74 15.50 11.98 22.66
C TYR A 74 14.23 11.29 23.19
N GLY A 75 13.19 12.06 23.50
CA GLY A 75 11.92 11.58 24.02
C GLY A 75 10.95 11.06 22.95
N ILE A 76 9.69 10.95 23.35
CA ILE A 76 8.57 10.65 22.46
C ILE A 76 7.74 11.92 22.29
N PHE A 77 7.58 12.40 21.07
CA PHE A 77 6.56 13.38 20.73
C PHE A 77 5.38 12.66 20.09
N ASP A 78 4.28 12.56 20.80
CA ASP A 78 3.05 11.92 20.37
C ASP A 78 1.99 12.98 20.06
N GLY A 79 1.65 13.15 18.80
CA GLY A 79 0.58 14.05 18.35
C GLY A 79 -0.82 13.60 18.78
N ASN A 80 -0.97 12.34 19.19
CA ASN A 80 -2.22 11.79 19.74
C ASN A 80 -3.46 11.99 18.85
N GLY A 81 -3.26 12.08 17.53
CA GLY A 81 -4.30 12.35 16.54
C GLY A 81 -4.61 13.84 16.32
N HIS A 82 -3.98 14.73 17.10
CA HIS A 82 -4.15 16.16 16.94
C HIS A 82 -3.26 16.78 15.85
N SER A 83 -3.66 17.94 15.37
CA SER A 83 -2.99 18.68 14.31
C SER A 83 -2.26 19.94 14.82
N ILE A 84 -1.19 20.29 14.10
CA ILE A 84 -0.48 21.55 14.22
C ILE A 84 -0.69 22.29 12.89
N THR A 85 -1.29 23.47 12.92
CA THR A 85 -1.68 24.17 11.72
C THR A 85 -1.15 25.60 11.64
N ASN A 86 -1.03 26.13 10.40
CA ASN A 86 -0.71 27.52 10.11
C ASN A 86 0.58 28.03 10.78
N VAL A 87 1.63 27.19 10.79
CA VAL A 87 2.86 27.45 11.51
C VAL A 87 3.99 27.90 10.57
N LYS A 88 4.79 28.88 10.99
CA LYS A 88 6.01 29.29 10.26
C LYS A 88 7.24 29.12 11.13
N SER A 89 8.29 28.54 10.57
CA SER A 89 9.57 28.54 11.25
C SER A 89 10.24 29.93 11.10
N LYS A 90 10.57 30.53 12.21
CA LYS A 90 11.22 31.85 12.25
C LYS A 90 12.67 31.79 11.76
N ASN A 91 13.41 30.84 12.30
CA ASN A 91 14.86 30.83 12.21
C ASN A 91 15.47 29.49 11.94
N TYR A 92 14.69 28.42 11.84
CA TYR A 92 15.21 27.05 11.72
C TYR A 92 14.70 26.38 10.45
N PRO A 93 15.44 25.40 9.92
CA PRO A 93 15.05 24.62 8.74
C PRO A 93 14.03 23.51 9.07
N TYR A 94 13.25 23.68 10.12
CA TYR A 94 12.29 22.71 10.63
C TYR A 94 11.20 23.40 11.48
N ILE A 95 10.12 22.67 11.74
CA ILE A 95 9.05 23.12 12.64
C ILE A 95 9.23 22.54 14.05
N LEU A 96 9.48 21.22 14.17
CA LEU A 96 9.53 20.58 15.50
C LEU A 96 10.93 20.70 16.13
N MET A 97 11.96 20.11 15.54
CA MET A 97 13.32 20.05 16.13
C MET A 97 14.42 19.89 15.07
N GLY A 98 15.67 20.14 15.50
CA GLY A 98 16.85 19.93 14.65
C GLY A 98 17.12 18.45 14.41
N ASN A 99 17.47 17.70 15.45
CA ASN A 99 17.78 16.29 15.38
C ASN A 99 16.80 15.47 16.21
N ASN A 100 16.16 14.48 15.59
CA ASN A 100 15.33 13.50 16.27
C ASN A 100 16.15 12.24 16.55
N TYR A 101 16.43 11.94 17.82
CA TYR A 101 17.00 10.66 18.30
C TYR A 101 15.95 9.78 18.97
N GLY A 102 14.78 10.33 19.26
CA GLY A 102 13.67 9.67 19.88
C GLY A 102 12.61 9.23 18.87
N THR A 103 11.35 9.47 19.19
CA THR A 103 10.21 9.11 18.34
C THR A 103 9.29 10.31 18.14
N ILE A 104 9.00 10.63 16.88
CA ILE A 104 7.91 11.53 16.46
C ILE A 104 6.80 10.64 15.93
N LYS A 105 5.61 10.70 16.53
CA LYS A 105 4.50 9.86 16.08
C LYS A 105 3.14 10.55 16.14
N ASN A 106 2.24 10.08 15.29
CA ASN A 106 0.83 10.48 15.32
C ASN A 106 0.64 12.01 15.14
N VAL A 107 1.50 12.66 14.37
CA VAL A 107 1.50 14.11 14.18
C VAL A 107 0.94 14.45 12.80
N ARG A 108 -0.07 15.30 12.75
CA ARG A 108 -0.54 15.94 11.52
C ARG A 108 -0.11 17.40 11.50
N LEU A 109 0.66 17.80 10.51
CA LEU A 109 1.19 19.15 10.37
C LEU A 109 0.71 19.74 9.04
N GLN A 110 -0.03 20.85 9.09
CA GLN A 110 -0.67 21.45 7.93
C GLN A 110 -0.35 22.94 7.79
N ASN A 111 -0.29 23.42 6.55
CA ASN A 111 -0.06 24.82 6.22
C ASN A 111 1.23 25.36 6.87
N ALA A 112 2.30 24.56 6.81
CA ALA A 112 3.59 24.95 7.39
C ALA A 112 4.46 25.70 6.39
N THR A 113 5.29 26.63 6.90
CA THR A 113 6.31 27.28 6.08
C THR A 113 7.66 27.21 6.76
N VAL A 114 8.65 26.67 6.03
CA VAL A 114 10.04 26.61 6.46
C VAL A 114 10.91 27.52 5.58
N PRO A 115 11.64 28.48 6.16
CA PRO A 115 12.41 29.44 5.40
C PRO A 115 13.68 28.84 4.79
N SER A 116 14.11 29.36 3.66
CA SER A 116 15.48 29.19 3.18
C SER A 116 16.43 30.06 3.99
N ARG A 117 17.58 29.53 4.37
CA ARG A 117 18.63 30.31 5.06
C ARG A 117 19.97 30.17 4.40
N ASN A 118 20.75 31.28 4.50
CA ASN A 118 22.18 31.30 4.18
C ASN A 118 22.96 30.78 5.39
N TYR A 119 23.18 29.48 5.46
CA TYR A 119 24.15 28.93 6.43
C TYR A 119 25.51 28.72 5.78
N SER A 120 26.54 28.92 6.56
CA SER A 120 27.95 28.70 6.16
C SER A 120 28.35 27.21 6.23
N ALA A 121 27.47 26.32 6.64
CA ALA A 121 27.71 24.88 6.81
C ALA A 121 26.67 24.04 6.05
N ASP A 122 26.87 22.75 6.03
CA ASP A 122 25.89 21.77 5.53
C ASP A 122 24.54 21.98 6.17
N PHE A 123 23.50 22.01 5.33
CA PHE A 123 22.17 22.39 5.72
C PHE A 123 21.15 21.40 5.19
N ARG A 124 20.34 20.87 6.10
CA ARG A 124 19.20 20.01 5.78
C ARG A 124 17.94 20.61 6.34
N SER A 125 16.91 20.67 5.50
CA SER A 125 15.61 21.21 5.84
C SER A 125 14.56 20.12 5.71
N GLY A 126 13.76 19.94 6.76
CA GLY A 126 12.58 19.09 6.76
C GLY A 126 11.48 19.71 7.61
N ILE A 127 10.23 19.49 7.27
CA ILE A 127 9.11 20.10 8.00
C ILE A 127 9.11 19.62 9.47
N LEU A 128 9.27 18.31 9.71
CA LEU A 128 9.29 17.78 11.06
C LEU A 128 10.65 18.03 11.73
N CYS A 129 11.75 17.61 11.10
CA CYS A 129 13.10 17.79 11.65
C CYS A 129 14.15 17.94 10.55
N SER A 130 15.33 18.51 10.91
CA SER A 130 16.47 18.55 9.99
C SER A 130 17.07 17.16 9.76
N ASN A 131 17.30 16.39 10.84
CA ASN A 131 17.84 15.04 10.75
C ASN A 131 17.05 14.09 11.63
N ASN A 132 16.70 12.93 11.08
CA ASN A 132 16.06 11.83 11.80
C ASN A 132 17.06 10.71 12.05
N TYR A 133 17.46 10.49 13.31
CA TYR A 133 18.27 9.35 13.77
C TYR A 133 17.41 8.30 14.51
N GLY A 134 16.18 8.68 14.89
CA GLY A 134 15.21 7.85 15.58
C GLY A 134 14.10 7.36 14.67
N THR A 135 12.87 7.49 15.13
CA THR A 135 11.68 7.04 14.40
C THR A 135 10.71 8.19 14.13
N ILE A 136 10.16 8.22 12.90
CA ILE A 136 8.99 9.01 12.52
C ILE A 136 7.94 7.99 12.07
N GLU A 137 6.76 7.99 12.70
CA GLU A 137 5.70 7.04 12.38
C GLU A 137 4.31 7.67 12.46
N ASN A 138 3.38 7.23 11.60
CA ASN A 138 2.01 7.74 11.55
C ASN A 138 1.95 9.28 11.48
N CYS A 139 2.80 9.89 10.69
CA CYS A 139 2.87 11.34 10.55
C CYS A 139 2.39 11.80 9.16
N ALA A 140 1.69 12.93 9.14
CA ALA A 140 1.28 13.58 7.91
C ALA A 140 1.80 15.03 7.83
N VAL A 141 2.29 15.42 6.67
CA VAL A 141 2.62 16.81 6.35
C VAL A 141 1.85 17.20 5.10
N GLU A 142 1.03 18.24 5.21
CA GLU A 142 0.12 18.67 4.15
C GLU A 142 0.21 20.18 3.91
N ASN A 143 0.03 20.61 2.65
CA ASN A 143 -0.03 22.02 2.26
C ASN A 143 1.16 22.83 2.81
N ALA A 144 2.38 22.31 2.68
CA ALA A 144 3.54 22.95 3.26
C ALA A 144 4.45 23.60 2.20
N VAL A 145 5.11 24.70 2.58
CA VAL A 145 6.05 25.40 1.73
C VAL A 145 7.44 25.34 2.34
N ILE A 146 8.38 24.79 1.59
CA ILE A 146 9.79 24.78 1.94
C ILE A 146 10.52 25.72 0.99
N LYS A 147 11.02 26.84 1.53
CA LYS A 147 11.87 27.75 0.77
C LYS A 147 13.21 27.08 0.51
N THR A 148 13.56 26.90 -0.75
CA THR A 148 14.80 26.24 -1.14
C THR A 148 15.82 27.27 -1.67
N LYS A 149 17.09 26.96 -1.56
CA LYS A 149 18.15 27.81 -2.13
C LYS A 149 19.32 26.95 -2.55
N LYS A 150 19.76 27.15 -3.79
CA LYS A 150 20.95 26.51 -4.35
C LYS A 150 22.23 27.10 -3.77
N LYS A 151 23.31 26.34 -3.83
CA LYS A 151 24.65 26.81 -3.58
C LYS A 151 24.95 28.01 -4.48
N THR A 152 25.46 29.14 -3.90
CA THR A 152 25.89 30.30 -4.68
C THR A 152 27.36 30.16 -5.07
N GLU A 153 27.77 30.77 -6.20
CA GLU A 153 29.13 30.74 -6.74
C GLU A 153 30.22 31.31 -5.79
N TYR A 154 29.83 31.97 -4.68
CA TYR A 154 30.71 32.51 -3.65
C TYR A 154 31.03 31.58 -2.49
N ASP A 155 30.53 30.33 -2.52
CA ASP A 155 30.92 29.34 -1.52
C ASP A 155 32.32 28.81 -1.91
N ASP A 156 33.34 29.11 -1.09
CA ASP A 156 34.75 28.70 -1.29
C ASP A 156 34.85 27.27 -1.85
N GLU A 157 35.70 27.09 -2.87
CA GLU A 157 35.90 25.80 -3.59
C GLU A 157 36.30 24.60 -2.71
N MET A 158 36.59 24.82 -1.42
CA MET A 158 37.09 23.78 -0.50
C MET A 158 36.04 23.14 0.41
N THR A 159 34.79 23.59 0.42
CA THR A 159 33.72 22.97 1.23
C THR A 159 32.48 22.71 0.39
N ILE A 160 32.22 21.44 0.12
CA ILE A 160 30.94 21.02 -0.48
C ILE A 160 29.84 21.23 0.58
N LYS A 161 29.11 22.33 0.47
CA LYS A 161 27.95 22.59 1.36
C LYS A 161 26.73 21.91 0.80
N LEU A 162 26.30 20.88 1.49
CA LEU A 162 25.07 20.12 1.15
C LEU A 162 23.86 20.97 1.54
N ARG A 163 22.98 21.24 0.57
CA ARG A 163 21.69 21.93 0.79
C ARG A 163 20.56 21.02 0.35
N VAL A 164 19.93 20.36 1.30
CA VAL A 164 18.89 19.39 1.08
C VAL A 164 17.58 19.86 1.68
N HIS A 165 16.52 19.73 0.93
CA HIS A 165 15.18 20.12 1.31
C HIS A 165 14.21 18.93 1.11
N SER A 166 13.46 18.58 2.16
CA SER A 166 12.60 17.42 2.15
C SER A 166 11.29 17.67 2.92
N ALA A 167 10.23 16.91 2.59
CA ALA A 167 8.93 17.13 3.19
C ALA A 167 8.89 16.72 4.67
N LEU A 168 9.41 15.54 5.04
CA LEU A 168 9.34 15.05 6.42
C LEU A 168 10.61 15.39 7.20
N ALA A 169 11.73 14.81 6.84
CA ALA A 169 13.02 15.03 7.47
C ALA A 169 14.06 15.38 6.40
N GLY A 170 14.89 16.41 6.66
CA GLY A 170 15.93 16.82 5.72
C GLY A 170 16.92 15.69 5.42
N GLY A 171 17.38 14.97 6.43
CA GLY A 171 18.16 13.75 6.31
C GLY A 171 17.58 12.61 7.16
N ASN A 172 17.48 11.40 6.60
CA ASN A 172 17.07 10.23 7.34
C ASN A 172 18.23 9.26 7.56
N TYR A 173 18.55 8.99 8.82
CA TYR A 173 19.53 8.02 9.32
C TYR A 173 18.85 6.91 10.15
N GLY A 174 17.58 7.09 10.47
CA GLY A 174 16.74 6.18 11.25
C GLY A 174 15.60 5.59 10.40
N THR A 175 14.41 5.55 10.97
CA THR A 175 13.23 4.97 10.32
C THR A 175 12.14 6.02 10.12
N ILE A 176 11.55 6.05 8.93
CA ILE A 176 10.30 6.76 8.63
C ILE A 176 9.31 5.72 8.12
N LYS A 177 8.14 5.60 8.75
CA LYS A 177 7.14 4.60 8.37
C LYS A 177 5.71 5.10 8.54
N ASP A 178 4.79 4.46 7.81
CA ASP A 178 3.35 4.65 7.93
C ASP A 178 2.92 6.12 7.86
N SER A 179 3.63 6.91 7.06
CA SER A 179 3.54 8.36 7.02
C SER A 179 3.33 8.88 5.59
N PHE A 180 2.89 10.13 5.44
CA PHE A 180 2.78 10.71 4.11
C PHE A 180 3.06 12.20 4.05
N ALA A 181 3.36 12.68 2.83
CA ALA A 181 3.50 14.08 2.47
C ALA A 181 2.61 14.42 1.27
N LYS A 182 1.78 15.44 1.39
CA LYS A 182 0.83 15.84 0.33
C LYS A 182 0.83 17.34 0.13
N ASP A 183 0.75 17.78 -1.13
CA ASP A 183 0.72 19.20 -1.51
C ASP A 183 1.92 20.00 -0.95
N ILE A 184 3.13 19.48 -1.15
CA ILE A 184 4.38 20.11 -0.72
C ILE A 184 4.95 20.98 -1.85
N THR A 185 5.16 22.24 -1.55
CA THR A 185 5.82 23.17 -2.47
C THR A 185 7.26 23.43 -2.06
N PHE A 186 8.17 23.10 -2.96
CA PHE A 186 9.58 23.50 -2.87
C PHE A 186 9.77 24.79 -3.67
N ASP A 187 9.88 25.92 -2.96
CA ASP A 187 9.96 27.24 -3.57
C ASP A 187 11.41 27.73 -3.66
N GLY A 188 11.99 27.58 -4.86
CA GLY A 188 13.37 27.93 -5.19
C GLY A 188 14.08 26.84 -6.01
N ASP A 189 15.42 26.84 -6.00
CA ASP A 189 16.27 26.02 -6.87
C ASP A 189 17.22 25.03 -6.14
N GLY A 190 16.97 24.76 -4.85
CA GLY A 190 17.74 23.79 -4.06
C GLY A 190 17.46 22.33 -4.40
N ASP A 191 18.35 21.43 -3.96
CA ASP A 191 18.14 19.99 -4.11
C ASP A 191 16.98 19.52 -3.22
N THR A 192 16.02 18.80 -3.82
CA THR A 192 14.78 18.41 -3.14
C THR A 192 14.58 16.90 -3.13
N TYR A 193 14.03 16.39 -2.04
CA TYR A 193 13.61 15.00 -1.87
C TYR A 193 12.16 14.96 -1.38
N PRO A 194 11.26 14.24 -2.05
CA PRO A 194 9.83 14.26 -1.71
C PRO A 194 9.50 13.90 -0.26
N LEU A 195 10.24 12.95 0.34
CA LEU A 195 10.05 12.53 1.73
C LEU A 195 11.24 12.88 2.59
N SER A 196 12.43 12.38 2.25
CA SER A 196 13.69 12.61 2.96
C SER A 196 14.88 12.16 2.12
N GLN A 197 16.04 12.80 2.29
CA GLN A 197 17.31 12.23 1.82
C GLN A 197 17.71 11.06 2.71
N SER A 198 17.77 9.85 2.15
CA SER A 198 18.14 8.63 2.89
C SER A 198 19.64 8.39 2.90
N PHE A 199 20.15 7.89 4.02
CA PHE A 199 21.56 7.52 4.21
C PHE A 199 21.69 6.01 4.50
N THR A 200 22.90 5.48 4.43
CA THR A 200 23.17 4.06 4.68
C THR A 200 22.64 3.62 6.04
N GLY A 201 21.83 2.55 6.04
CA GLY A 201 21.20 2.01 7.24
C GLY A 201 19.86 2.66 7.62
N SER A 202 19.40 3.68 6.88
CA SER A 202 18.08 4.25 7.09
C SER A 202 16.98 3.46 6.38
N HIS A 203 15.76 3.57 6.89
CA HIS A 203 14.58 2.91 6.33
C HIS A 203 13.46 3.91 6.06
N ILE A 204 12.84 3.83 4.87
CA ILE A 204 11.57 4.48 4.56
C ILE A 204 10.62 3.36 4.13
N GLU A 205 9.63 3.09 4.98
CA GLU A 205 8.72 1.98 4.84
C GLU A 205 7.28 2.51 4.80
N ASN A 206 6.45 1.95 3.92
CA ASN A 206 5.03 2.26 3.87
C ASN A 206 4.72 3.77 4.01
N THR A 207 5.52 4.60 3.34
CA THR A 207 5.48 6.06 3.43
C THR A 207 5.34 6.65 2.04
N TYR A 208 4.39 7.55 1.83
CA TYR A 208 3.95 7.98 0.50
C TYR A 208 3.97 9.49 0.33
N TYR A 209 4.08 9.94 -0.92
CA TYR A 209 3.94 11.35 -1.25
C TYR A 209 3.10 11.56 -2.51
N LEU A 210 2.42 12.71 -2.59
CA LEU A 210 1.64 13.07 -3.76
C LEU A 210 2.54 13.41 -4.94
N SER A 211 2.39 12.67 -6.05
CA SER A 211 3.04 12.97 -7.32
C SER A 211 2.32 12.26 -8.47
N GLU A 212 2.18 12.94 -9.59
CA GLU A 212 1.70 12.31 -10.83
C GLU A 212 2.82 11.53 -11.57
N LYS A 213 4.06 11.61 -11.10
CA LYS A 213 5.19 10.81 -11.60
C LYS A 213 5.27 9.52 -10.79
N THR A 214 4.86 8.41 -11.37
CA THR A 214 4.69 7.13 -10.67
C THR A 214 5.87 6.16 -10.79
N GLU A 215 7.01 6.60 -11.28
CA GLU A 215 8.23 5.77 -11.37
C GLU A 215 8.79 5.38 -9.99
N ASP A 216 8.58 6.23 -8.98
CA ASP A 216 8.92 5.94 -7.59
C ASP A 216 7.77 5.19 -6.90
N LYS A 217 8.06 4.04 -6.29
CA LYS A 217 7.07 3.22 -5.56
C LYS A 217 6.35 3.97 -4.43
N ASN A 218 6.98 4.99 -3.88
CA ASN A 218 6.45 5.83 -2.81
C ASN A 218 5.57 6.98 -3.34
N ALA A 219 5.62 7.26 -4.66
CA ALA A 219 4.76 8.25 -5.30
C ALA A 219 3.34 7.71 -5.45
N LYS A 220 2.35 8.52 -5.12
CA LYS A 220 0.93 8.23 -5.28
C LYS A 220 0.22 9.41 -5.90
N THR A 221 -0.68 9.13 -6.84
CA THR A 221 -1.48 10.16 -7.52
C THR A 221 -2.54 10.74 -6.61
N ALA A 222 -3.09 11.89 -6.98
CA ALA A 222 -4.23 12.49 -6.28
C ALA A 222 -5.43 11.54 -6.21
N GLN A 223 -5.66 10.75 -7.26
CA GLN A 223 -6.72 9.74 -7.28
C GLN A 223 -6.47 8.63 -6.26
N GLN A 224 -5.23 8.13 -6.13
CA GLN A 224 -4.88 7.10 -5.15
C GLN A 224 -5.01 7.61 -3.70
N PHE A 225 -4.69 8.88 -3.44
CA PHE A 225 -4.96 9.50 -2.16
C PHE A 225 -6.47 9.61 -1.87
N ALA A 226 -7.27 10.07 -2.83
CA ALA A 226 -8.71 10.29 -2.65
C ALA A 226 -9.53 9.00 -2.64
N SER A 227 -9.03 7.90 -3.24
CA SER A 227 -9.76 6.63 -3.37
C SER A 227 -9.72 5.73 -2.13
N GLY A 228 -8.93 6.07 -1.11
CA GLY A 228 -8.68 5.21 0.05
C GLY A 228 -7.51 4.23 -0.12
N GLU A 229 -6.88 4.16 -1.30
CA GLU A 229 -5.71 3.28 -1.51
C GLU A 229 -4.58 3.62 -0.54
N VAL A 230 -4.21 4.89 -0.43
CA VAL A 230 -3.14 5.32 0.47
C VAL A 230 -3.50 5.05 1.92
N CYS A 231 -4.77 5.27 2.32
CA CYS A 231 -5.25 4.95 3.67
C CYS A 231 -5.10 3.46 3.98
N SER A 232 -5.54 2.59 3.08
CA SER A 232 -5.41 1.13 3.22
C SER A 232 -3.94 0.70 3.28
N LEU A 233 -3.08 1.26 2.43
CA LEU A 233 -1.64 0.97 2.43
C LEU A 233 -0.98 1.37 3.75
N LEU A 234 -1.21 2.59 4.25
CA LEU A 234 -0.69 3.08 5.52
C LEU A 234 -1.10 2.22 6.72
N ASN A 235 -2.27 1.61 6.65
CA ASN A 235 -2.77 0.67 7.65
C ASN A 235 -2.35 -0.79 7.40
N HIS A 236 -1.50 -1.08 6.41
CA HIS A 236 -1.14 -2.45 6.01
C HIS A 236 -2.36 -3.33 5.68
N GLY A 237 -3.44 -2.75 5.19
CA GLY A 237 -4.72 -3.42 4.92
C GLY A 237 -5.55 -3.74 6.17
N VAL A 238 -5.11 -3.35 7.36
CA VAL A 238 -5.86 -3.54 8.62
C VAL A 238 -7.09 -2.64 8.62
N SER A 239 -8.26 -3.23 8.93
CA SER A 239 -9.56 -2.56 8.96
C SER A 239 -10.49 -3.16 10.02
N ASP A 240 -9.92 -3.59 11.16
CA ASP A 240 -10.62 -4.27 12.27
C ASP A 240 -10.90 -3.38 13.49
N GLY A 241 -10.59 -2.09 13.39
CA GLY A 241 -10.71 -1.11 14.48
C GLY A 241 -9.39 -0.77 15.14
N SER A 242 -8.30 -1.48 14.83
CA SER A 242 -6.95 -1.20 15.35
C SER A 242 -6.11 -0.30 14.45
N GLN A 243 -6.61 0.04 13.27
CA GLN A 243 -5.94 0.93 12.31
C GLN A 243 -5.78 2.35 12.88
N TYR A 244 -4.74 3.05 12.41
CA TYR A 244 -4.51 4.45 12.79
C TYR A 244 -5.15 5.45 11.82
N TRP A 245 -5.16 5.15 10.50
CA TRP A 245 -5.66 6.03 9.47
C TRP A 245 -7.08 5.69 9.08
N TYR A 246 -7.91 6.72 8.89
CA TYR A 246 -9.30 6.65 8.45
C TYR A 246 -9.50 7.57 7.26
N GLN A 247 -10.56 7.38 6.50
CA GLN A 247 -10.88 8.26 5.38
C GLN A 247 -12.33 8.07 4.96
N ASN A 248 -13.09 9.15 4.84
CA ASN A 248 -14.40 9.13 4.22
C ASN A 248 -14.24 9.19 2.69
N ILE A 249 -14.53 8.10 2.00
CA ILE A 249 -14.38 7.95 0.54
C ILE A 249 -15.70 7.71 -0.18
N ASP A 250 -16.75 7.32 0.54
CA ASP A 250 -18.08 7.07 0.00
C ASP A 250 -18.93 8.36 -0.02
N ASN A 251 -20.22 8.27 -0.34
CA ASN A 251 -21.06 9.45 -0.59
C ASN A 251 -21.90 9.90 0.61
N ASP A 252 -21.62 9.41 1.81
CA ASP A 252 -22.40 9.68 3.03
C ASP A 252 -21.93 10.91 3.81
N GLY A 253 -21.10 11.75 3.21
CA GLY A 253 -20.59 12.97 3.79
C GLY A 253 -19.64 13.73 2.87
N GLU A 254 -18.84 14.64 3.43
CA GLU A 254 -17.75 15.27 2.70
C GLU A 254 -16.59 14.30 2.52
N LYS A 255 -16.19 14.10 1.25
CA LYS A 255 -15.10 13.17 0.91
C LYS A 255 -13.74 13.73 1.28
N ASP A 256 -12.96 12.92 1.95
CA ASP A 256 -11.57 13.24 2.23
C ASP A 256 -10.70 13.09 0.99
N GLN A 257 -9.75 14.00 0.85
CA GLN A 257 -8.74 13.96 -0.21
C GLN A 257 -7.43 13.28 0.25
N ALA A 258 -7.37 12.84 1.50
CA ALA A 258 -6.22 12.16 2.11
C ALA A 258 -6.65 11.45 3.41
N PRO A 259 -5.84 10.48 3.90
CA PRO A 259 -6.07 9.84 5.19
C PRO A 259 -6.04 10.83 6.36
N VAL A 260 -6.85 10.59 7.37
CA VAL A 260 -6.92 11.35 8.62
C VAL A 260 -6.80 10.41 9.83
N ALA A 261 -6.34 10.93 10.96
CA ALA A 261 -6.20 10.17 12.20
C ALA A 261 -7.44 10.24 13.09
N ASP A 262 -8.63 10.33 12.49
CA ASP A 262 -9.91 10.48 13.17
C ASP A 262 -10.88 9.37 12.75
N SER A 263 -11.25 8.51 13.69
CA SER A 263 -12.13 7.36 13.46
C SER A 263 -13.56 7.74 13.05
N SER A 264 -13.97 8.99 13.20
CA SER A 264 -15.27 9.46 12.72
C SER A 264 -15.35 9.55 11.19
N HIS A 265 -14.20 9.55 10.49
CA HIS A 265 -14.12 9.58 9.02
C HIS A 265 -14.33 8.21 8.34
N GLY A 266 -14.50 7.16 9.08
CA GLY A 266 -14.81 5.83 8.53
C GLY A 266 -13.58 4.97 8.23
N THR A 267 -13.77 3.67 8.42
CA THR A 267 -12.77 2.64 8.09
C THR A 267 -12.74 2.41 6.59
N VAL A 268 -11.54 2.33 6.01
CA VAL A 268 -11.37 1.95 4.60
C VAL A 268 -11.14 0.44 4.52
N TYR A 269 -12.08 -0.25 3.88
CA TYR A 269 -11.99 -1.68 3.57
C TYR A 269 -11.41 -1.87 2.16
N THR A 270 -10.53 -2.86 2.04
CA THR A 270 -10.02 -3.32 0.74
C THR A 270 -10.75 -4.59 0.33
N GLY A 271 -11.14 -4.69 -0.92
CA GLY A 271 -11.76 -5.88 -1.48
C GLY A 271 -11.94 -5.76 -2.98
N TYR A 272 -12.96 -6.41 -3.52
CA TYR A 272 -13.22 -6.43 -4.95
C TYR A 272 -14.61 -5.91 -5.29
N GLN A 273 -14.67 -4.99 -6.25
CA GLN A 273 -15.88 -4.65 -6.96
C GLN A 273 -15.87 -5.41 -8.28
N GLU A 274 -16.67 -6.49 -8.35
CA GLU A 274 -16.55 -7.53 -9.37
C GLU A 274 -15.15 -8.18 -9.35
N CYS A 275 -14.27 -7.84 -10.29
CA CYS A 275 -12.89 -8.35 -10.33
C CYS A 275 -11.83 -7.27 -10.13
N VAL A 276 -12.21 -6.02 -9.92
CA VAL A 276 -11.29 -4.91 -9.74
C VAL A 276 -11.08 -4.68 -8.25
N LYS A 277 -9.81 -4.65 -7.83
CA LYS A 277 -9.45 -4.28 -6.46
C LYS A 277 -9.94 -2.87 -6.19
N SER A 278 -10.69 -2.69 -5.11
CA SER A 278 -11.38 -1.45 -4.78
C SER A 278 -11.31 -1.15 -3.29
N TYR A 279 -11.60 0.09 -2.94
CA TYR A 279 -11.62 0.60 -1.58
C TYR A 279 -13.00 1.19 -1.30
N SER A 280 -13.54 1.00 -0.08
CA SER A 280 -14.87 1.47 0.30
C SER A 280 -14.94 1.63 1.82
N ASN A 281 -15.86 2.46 2.32
CA ASN A 281 -16.21 2.49 3.74
C ASN A 281 -17.16 1.34 4.12
N GLU A 282 -17.70 0.61 3.15
CA GLU A 282 -18.42 -0.63 3.35
C GLU A 282 -17.53 -1.85 3.06
N LYS A 283 -17.80 -2.97 3.74
CA LYS A 283 -17.06 -4.21 3.48
C LYS A 283 -17.30 -4.72 2.07
N LEU A 284 -16.22 -4.93 1.34
CA LEU A 284 -16.21 -5.51 0.00
C LEU A 284 -15.93 -7.02 0.06
N PRO A 285 -16.33 -7.80 -0.99
CA PRO A 285 -15.90 -9.19 -1.14
C PRO A 285 -14.37 -9.32 -1.12
N GLU A 286 -13.89 -10.37 -0.45
CA GLU A 286 -12.44 -10.64 -0.30
C GLU A 286 -11.80 -11.23 -1.57
N SER A 287 -12.61 -11.64 -2.54
CA SER A 287 -12.17 -12.20 -3.82
C SER A 287 -13.08 -11.74 -4.95
N PRO A 288 -12.60 -11.78 -6.20
CA PRO A 288 -13.42 -11.49 -7.38
C PRO A 288 -14.75 -12.26 -7.39
N THR A 289 -15.83 -11.59 -7.79
CA THR A 289 -17.18 -12.15 -7.84
C THR A 289 -17.68 -12.39 -9.27
N ALA A 290 -17.14 -11.67 -10.25
CA ALA A 290 -17.50 -11.81 -11.67
C ALA A 290 -16.37 -11.26 -12.57
N HIS A 291 -16.28 -11.82 -13.80
CA HIS A 291 -15.40 -11.27 -14.85
C HIS A 291 -16.22 -10.99 -16.12
N ASP A 292 -16.04 -9.80 -16.69
CA ASP A 292 -16.52 -9.50 -18.05
C ASP A 292 -15.47 -9.97 -19.06
N THR A 293 -15.58 -11.21 -19.51
CA THR A 293 -14.53 -11.91 -20.27
C THR A 293 -14.81 -11.98 -21.75
N ILE A 294 -13.80 -11.67 -22.55
CA ILE A 294 -13.79 -11.99 -23.98
C ILE A 294 -13.11 -13.34 -24.16
N TYR A 295 -13.84 -14.28 -24.79
CA TYR A 295 -13.32 -15.61 -25.13
C TYR A 295 -12.96 -15.69 -26.61
N THR A 296 -11.81 -16.29 -26.89
CA THR A 296 -11.31 -16.55 -28.25
C THR A 296 -10.87 -18.01 -28.35
N ALA A 297 -11.03 -18.62 -29.54
CA ALA A 297 -10.68 -20.02 -29.77
C ALA A 297 -9.58 -20.11 -30.83
N GLN A 298 -8.58 -20.97 -30.58
CA GLN A 298 -7.51 -21.28 -31.54
C GLN A 298 -7.06 -22.74 -31.36
N GLY A 299 -7.20 -23.54 -32.43
CA GLY A 299 -6.91 -24.98 -32.35
C GLY A 299 -7.86 -25.66 -31.36
N ASN A 300 -7.30 -26.32 -30.37
CA ASN A 300 -8.01 -26.98 -29.28
C ASN A 300 -8.04 -26.17 -27.97
N VAL A 301 -7.74 -24.87 -28.03
CA VAL A 301 -7.64 -23.98 -26.86
C VAL A 301 -8.66 -22.87 -26.96
N ILE A 302 -9.39 -22.63 -25.86
CA ILE A 302 -10.16 -21.41 -25.63
C ILE A 302 -9.38 -20.55 -24.61
N LYS A 303 -9.15 -19.29 -24.97
CA LYS A 303 -8.56 -18.28 -24.07
C LYS A 303 -9.62 -17.25 -23.72
N GLY A 304 -9.75 -16.94 -22.41
CA GLY A 304 -10.55 -15.85 -21.91
C GLY A 304 -9.67 -14.78 -21.29
N ILE A 305 -9.96 -13.52 -21.57
CA ILE A 305 -9.29 -12.36 -20.98
C ILE A 305 -10.36 -11.39 -20.48
N CYS A 306 -10.25 -10.98 -19.22
CA CYS A 306 -11.17 -9.99 -18.66
C CYS A 306 -10.96 -8.62 -19.30
N LYS A 307 -12.06 -7.95 -19.66
CA LYS A 307 -12.01 -6.61 -20.27
C LYS A 307 -11.55 -5.53 -19.30
N LYS A 308 -11.79 -5.75 -18.00
CA LYS A 308 -11.45 -4.78 -16.95
C LYS A 308 -9.98 -4.85 -16.56
N ASP A 309 -9.40 -6.06 -16.57
CA ASP A 309 -8.00 -6.28 -16.26
C ASP A 309 -7.47 -7.48 -17.05
N SER A 310 -6.49 -7.26 -17.92
CA SER A 310 -5.89 -8.30 -18.78
C SER A 310 -5.04 -9.33 -18.01
N ALA A 311 -4.66 -9.07 -16.76
CA ALA A 311 -4.01 -10.03 -15.88
C ALA A 311 -4.98 -11.16 -15.50
N HIS A 312 -6.29 -10.87 -15.45
CA HIS A 312 -7.32 -11.86 -15.20
C HIS A 312 -7.58 -12.68 -16.48
N SER A 313 -7.04 -13.87 -16.53
CA SER A 313 -7.10 -14.71 -17.72
C SER A 313 -7.40 -16.19 -17.39
N VAL A 314 -8.01 -16.85 -18.35
CA VAL A 314 -8.26 -18.29 -18.32
C VAL A 314 -7.80 -18.93 -19.62
N ARG A 315 -7.25 -20.13 -19.50
CA ARG A 315 -6.89 -20.99 -20.62
C ARG A 315 -7.59 -22.33 -20.45
N MET A 316 -8.45 -22.67 -21.39
CA MET A 316 -9.12 -23.98 -21.45
C MET A 316 -8.53 -24.78 -22.59
N THR A 317 -8.04 -25.98 -22.32
CA THR A 317 -7.49 -26.90 -23.31
C THR A 317 -8.41 -28.11 -23.40
N VAL A 318 -8.86 -28.44 -24.61
CA VAL A 318 -9.72 -29.59 -24.86
C VAL A 318 -8.90 -30.64 -25.58
N SER A 319 -8.88 -31.88 -25.09
CA SER A 319 -8.16 -32.99 -25.72
C SER A 319 -9.01 -34.25 -25.79
N GLY A 320 -8.98 -34.88 -26.97
CA GLY A 320 -9.55 -36.19 -27.22
C GLY A 320 -8.42 -37.19 -27.49
N LYS A 321 -8.57 -38.40 -27.01
CA LYS A 321 -7.59 -39.46 -27.18
C LYS A 321 -8.20 -40.64 -27.92
N ASP A 322 -7.55 -41.09 -28.99
CA ASP A 322 -7.90 -42.35 -29.66
C ASP A 322 -7.73 -43.53 -28.68
N VAL A 323 -8.74 -44.35 -28.58
CA VAL A 323 -8.74 -45.48 -27.68
C VAL A 323 -9.21 -46.75 -28.40
N VAL A 324 -8.95 -47.91 -27.83
CA VAL A 324 -9.52 -49.19 -28.25
C VAL A 324 -10.79 -49.42 -27.40
N TYR A 325 -11.81 -49.93 -28.02
CA TYR A 325 -13.08 -50.27 -27.34
C TYR A 325 -12.86 -51.19 -26.13
N ASP A 326 -13.25 -50.69 -24.99
CA ASP A 326 -13.11 -51.35 -23.68
C ASP A 326 -14.41 -51.42 -22.87
N LYS A 327 -15.52 -51.10 -23.49
CA LYS A 327 -16.89 -51.02 -22.89
C LYS A 327 -17.09 -49.85 -21.92
N THR A 328 -16.14 -48.92 -21.86
CA THR A 328 -16.28 -47.69 -21.05
C THR A 328 -16.57 -46.48 -21.93
N ALA A 329 -17.14 -45.42 -21.33
CA ALA A 329 -17.36 -44.17 -22.04
C ALA A 329 -16.10 -43.34 -22.05
N HIS A 330 -15.78 -42.77 -23.21
CA HIS A 330 -14.60 -41.93 -23.45
C HIS A 330 -15.03 -40.51 -23.82
N ALA A 331 -15.06 -39.62 -22.84
CA ALA A 331 -15.25 -38.18 -23.05
C ALA A 331 -13.89 -37.48 -23.37
N VAL A 332 -13.96 -36.27 -23.86
CA VAL A 332 -12.74 -35.42 -23.95
C VAL A 332 -12.30 -34.96 -22.59
N ASP A 333 -10.99 -34.78 -22.41
CA ASP A 333 -10.42 -34.14 -21.25
C ASP A 333 -10.45 -32.62 -21.41
N ILE A 334 -10.86 -31.91 -20.37
CA ILE A 334 -10.88 -30.45 -20.32
C ILE A 334 -9.96 -29.99 -19.20
N GLY A 335 -8.82 -29.41 -19.55
CA GLY A 335 -7.92 -28.75 -18.63
C GLY A 335 -8.24 -27.26 -18.55
N ILE A 336 -8.44 -26.72 -17.36
CA ILE A 336 -8.68 -25.29 -17.13
C ILE A 336 -7.54 -24.74 -16.27
N GLU A 337 -6.83 -23.75 -16.80
CA GLU A 337 -5.77 -23.00 -16.13
C GLU A 337 -6.28 -21.58 -15.91
N LEU A 338 -6.27 -21.10 -14.68
CA LEU A 338 -6.68 -19.76 -14.27
C LEU A 338 -5.45 -18.95 -13.86
N SER A 339 -5.42 -17.65 -14.16
CA SER A 339 -4.45 -16.76 -13.52
C SER A 339 -4.75 -16.67 -12.02
N GLU A 340 -3.75 -16.30 -11.22
CA GLU A 340 -3.91 -16.16 -9.77
C GLU A 340 -5.00 -15.14 -9.42
N GLU A 341 -5.07 -14.08 -10.18
CA GLU A 341 -6.03 -12.97 -10.01
C GLU A 341 -7.45 -13.32 -10.46
N TRP A 342 -7.64 -14.44 -11.16
CA TRP A 342 -8.98 -14.88 -11.57
C TRP A 342 -9.88 -15.23 -10.36
N GLY A 343 -9.28 -15.65 -9.27
CA GLY A 343 -10.00 -16.04 -8.07
C GLY A 343 -10.69 -17.40 -8.22
N LYS A 344 -11.82 -17.58 -7.51
CA LYS A 344 -12.56 -18.85 -7.46
C LYS A 344 -13.77 -18.87 -8.39
N ILE A 345 -13.82 -18.00 -9.40
CA ILE A 345 -14.95 -17.92 -10.31
C ILE A 345 -14.89 -19.06 -11.31
N GLU A 346 -15.98 -19.85 -11.37
CA GLU A 346 -16.10 -20.93 -12.33
C GLU A 346 -16.20 -20.39 -13.76
N VAL A 347 -15.63 -21.13 -14.71
CA VAL A 347 -15.74 -20.84 -16.14
C VAL A 347 -16.87 -21.69 -16.70
N PRO A 348 -18.05 -21.12 -17.00
CA PRO A 348 -19.16 -21.87 -17.54
C PRO A 348 -18.87 -22.29 -18.97
N TYR A 349 -18.97 -23.57 -19.28
CA TYR A 349 -18.85 -24.08 -20.64
C TYR A 349 -19.93 -25.10 -20.97
N GLU A 350 -20.21 -25.23 -22.26
CA GLU A 350 -21.11 -26.24 -22.79
C GLU A 350 -20.31 -27.25 -23.61
N ILE A 351 -20.69 -28.51 -23.54
CA ILE A 351 -20.13 -29.59 -24.32
C ILE A 351 -21.21 -30.45 -24.95
N PHE A 352 -21.02 -30.80 -26.20
CA PHE A 352 -21.82 -31.82 -26.83
C PHE A 352 -20.98 -32.66 -27.81
N TYR A 353 -21.47 -33.86 -28.10
CA TYR A 353 -20.81 -34.84 -28.94
C TYR A 353 -21.66 -35.16 -30.15
N THR A 354 -20.99 -35.45 -31.29
CA THR A 354 -21.65 -35.93 -32.51
C THR A 354 -20.91 -37.11 -33.10
N ARG A 355 -21.69 -38.01 -33.76
CA ARG A 355 -21.17 -39.03 -34.68
C ARG A 355 -21.67 -38.68 -36.10
N GLY A 356 -20.74 -38.30 -36.98
CA GLY A 356 -21.10 -37.58 -38.18
C GLY A 356 -21.82 -36.30 -37.85
N GLU A 357 -23.03 -36.09 -38.37
CA GLU A 357 -23.85 -34.89 -38.11
C GLU A 357 -24.84 -35.06 -36.98
N THR A 358 -24.98 -36.28 -36.42
CA THR A 358 -26.01 -36.60 -35.40
C THR A 358 -25.46 -36.43 -34.01
N ARG A 359 -26.17 -35.71 -33.16
CA ARG A 359 -25.87 -35.58 -31.73
C ARG A 359 -25.95 -36.94 -31.04
N THR A 360 -25.00 -37.24 -30.16
CA THR A 360 -24.93 -38.54 -29.48
C THR A 360 -24.54 -38.39 -28.02
N GLU A 361 -25.05 -39.24 -27.18
CA GLU A 361 -24.60 -39.48 -25.81
C GLU A 361 -23.79 -40.78 -25.70
N ASP A 362 -23.76 -41.59 -26.81
CA ASP A 362 -22.96 -42.80 -26.86
C ASP A 362 -21.48 -42.49 -27.10
N LEU A 363 -20.74 -42.50 -26.00
CA LEU A 363 -19.28 -42.33 -25.98
C LEU A 363 -18.56 -43.69 -25.79
N THR A 364 -19.26 -44.80 -25.90
CA THR A 364 -18.74 -46.15 -25.65
C THR A 364 -18.49 -46.92 -26.94
N SER A 365 -19.44 -46.88 -27.89
CA SER A 365 -19.38 -47.69 -29.11
C SER A 365 -18.21 -47.27 -30.04
N PRO A 366 -17.61 -48.22 -30.78
CA PRO A 366 -16.61 -47.93 -31.80
C PRO A 366 -17.09 -46.92 -32.84
N GLY A 367 -16.16 -46.06 -33.31
CA GLY A 367 -16.41 -45.05 -34.32
C GLY A 367 -15.78 -43.71 -33.99
N THR A 368 -15.88 -42.76 -34.92
CA THR A 368 -15.33 -41.40 -34.77
C THR A 368 -16.34 -40.51 -34.03
N ILE A 369 -15.88 -39.82 -33.03
CA ILE A 369 -16.63 -38.87 -32.22
C ILE A 369 -16.01 -37.49 -32.41
N LYS A 370 -16.86 -36.49 -32.57
CA LYS A 370 -16.49 -35.08 -32.55
C LYS A 370 -17.11 -34.45 -31.30
N ALA A 371 -16.26 -33.96 -30.41
CA ALA A 371 -16.64 -33.16 -29.27
C ALA A 371 -16.60 -31.68 -29.65
N THR A 372 -17.62 -30.93 -29.29
CA THR A 372 -17.67 -29.49 -29.42
C THR A 372 -17.79 -28.88 -28.04
N VAL A 373 -16.82 -28.03 -27.68
CA VAL A 373 -16.79 -27.27 -26.40
C VAL A 373 -16.92 -25.79 -26.70
N SER A 374 -17.82 -25.11 -26.01
CA SER A 374 -18.06 -23.68 -26.20
C SER A 374 -18.09 -22.92 -24.87
N VAL A 375 -17.55 -21.70 -24.90
CA VAL A 375 -17.60 -20.72 -23.81
C VAL A 375 -18.00 -19.38 -24.42
N GLY A 376 -19.19 -18.89 -24.10
CA GLY A 376 -19.77 -17.75 -24.79
C GLY A 376 -19.83 -17.98 -26.30
N THR A 377 -19.19 -17.13 -27.09
CA THR A 377 -19.10 -17.24 -28.55
C THR A 377 -17.90 -18.04 -29.05
N ALA A 378 -16.94 -18.34 -28.20
CA ALA A 378 -15.76 -19.12 -28.56
C ALA A 378 -16.08 -20.62 -28.57
N LYS A 379 -15.58 -21.31 -29.59
CA LYS A 379 -15.88 -22.72 -29.82
C LYS A 379 -14.65 -23.44 -30.32
N VAL A 380 -14.40 -24.65 -29.79
CA VAL A 380 -13.40 -25.60 -30.27
C VAL A 380 -14.02 -26.93 -30.59
N GLU A 381 -13.49 -27.63 -31.58
CA GLU A 381 -13.90 -28.95 -31.99
C GLU A 381 -12.71 -29.90 -31.90
N VAL A 382 -12.89 -31.04 -31.28
CA VAL A 382 -11.89 -32.10 -31.14
C VAL A 382 -12.47 -33.41 -31.65
N VAL A 383 -11.72 -34.06 -32.51
CA VAL A 383 -12.11 -35.36 -33.08
C VAL A 383 -11.23 -36.47 -32.53
N TYR A 384 -11.81 -37.57 -32.11
CA TYR A 384 -11.10 -38.76 -31.66
C TYR A 384 -11.87 -40.03 -32.09
N THR A 385 -11.22 -41.17 -32.02
CA THR A 385 -11.78 -42.45 -32.50
C THR A 385 -11.71 -43.52 -31.42
N ILE A 386 -12.84 -44.18 -31.22
CA ILE A 386 -12.88 -45.45 -30.48
C ILE A 386 -12.75 -46.57 -31.51
N LYS A 387 -11.58 -47.23 -31.54
CA LYS A 387 -11.23 -48.30 -32.46
C LYS A 387 -11.89 -49.62 -32.02
N GLU A 388 -12.28 -50.46 -32.96
CA GLU A 388 -12.79 -51.81 -32.63
C GLU A 388 -11.74 -52.61 -31.83
N ALA A 389 -12.19 -53.45 -30.90
CA ALA A 389 -11.32 -54.36 -30.22
C ALA A 389 -10.67 -55.35 -31.20
N PRO A 390 -9.39 -55.70 -31.03
CA PRO A 390 -8.76 -56.70 -31.89
C PRO A 390 -9.56 -58.01 -31.85
N THR A 391 -9.99 -58.50 -33.02
CA THR A 391 -10.56 -59.83 -33.11
C THR A 391 -9.52 -60.88 -32.71
N GLU A 392 -9.75 -61.60 -31.65
CA GLU A 392 -8.90 -62.75 -31.32
C GLU A 392 -8.85 -63.68 -32.52
N LYS A 393 -7.61 -63.95 -33.03
CA LYS A 393 -7.43 -65.00 -34.02
C LYS A 393 -7.89 -66.30 -33.41
N PRO A 394 -8.73 -67.10 -34.12
CA PRO A 394 -9.17 -68.41 -33.63
C PRO A 394 -7.91 -69.22 -33.27
N VAL A 395 -7.84 -69.70 -32.05
CA VAL A 395 -6.81 -70.63 -31.61
C VAL A 395 -7.05 -71.93 -32.40
N VAL A 396 -6.23 -72.17 -33.41
CA VAL A 396 -6.23 -73.44 -34.13
C VAL A 396 -5.69 -74.49 -33.17
N THR A 397 -6.59 -75.22 -32.56
CA THR A 397 -6.22 -76.43 -31.74
C THR A 397 -5.51 -77.41 -32.66
N PRO A 398 -4.28 -77.85 -32.37
CA PRO A 398 -3.62 -78.87 -33.19
C PRO A 398 -4.40 -80.17 -33.12
N THR A 399 -4.85 -80.63 -34.26
CA THR A 399 -5.45 -81.98 -34.41
C THR A 399 -4.45 -83.01 -34.05
N ALA A 400 -4.73 -83.81 -33.04
CA ALA A 400 -3.88 -84.93 -32.62
C ALA A 400 -3.60 -85.97 -33.77
N LYS A 401 -2.35 -86.21 -34.00
CA LYS A 401 -1.86 -87.19 -35.00
C LYS A 401 -2.29 -88.60 -34.60
N PRO A 402 -2.92 -89.39 -35.50
CA PRO A 402 -3.30 -90.77 -35.14
C PRO A 402 -2.05 -91.66 -34.85
N THR A 403 -2.02 -92.32 -33.70
CA THR A 403 -1.08 -93.29 -33.30
C THR A 403 -1.26 -94.61 -34.14
N LYS A 404 -0.26 -94.99 -34.92
CA LYS A 404 -0.28 -96.30 -35.54
C LYS A 404 0.06 -97.35 -34.48
N THR A 405 -0.87 -98.26 -34.23
CA THR A 405 -0.66 -99.54 -33.56
C THR A 405 -0.13 -100.57 -34.58
N SER A 406 0.96 -101.18 -34.26
CA SER A 406 1.41 -102.44 -34.83
C SER A 406 1.41 -103.51 -33.75
#